data_c230815aa8e473880510812613b2bea5
#
_entry.id   c230815aa8e473880510812613b2bea5
#
_cell.length_a   1.000
_cell.length_b   1.000
_cell.length_c   1.000
_cell.angle_alpha   90.00
_cell.angle_beta   90.00
_cell.angle_gamma   90.00
#
_symmetry.space_group_name_H-M   'P 1'
#
loop_
_entity.id
_entity.type
_entity.pdbx_description
1 polymer ?
#
loop_
_entity_poly.entity_id
_entity_poly.type
_entity_poly.pdbx_seq_one_letter_code
_entity_poly.pdbx_strand_id
1 'polypeptide(L)'
;MAEIAKSLGLGSTFEHEGKSYTCSPWTFKIQGEFERYLEDFAIQKVRLMKPNLTEDEYKSLVATVHKDIASGQYSFGGETVAKAIGTLVHFRVLFFFCLRVNHPEVTMQFVDELLKGRLEEMIEKISEANSDPNPKSLDPTTVV
;
A
#
# COMPACT_ATOMS: atom_id res chain seq x y z
N MET A 1 11.59 -2.38 22.38
CA MET A 1 10.20 -2.17 21.88
C MET A 1 10.00 -2.64 20.45
N ALA A 2 10.91 -2.28 19.52
CA ALA A 2 10.79 -2.69 18.11
C ALA A 2 10.78 -4.22 17.94
N GLU A 3 11.66 -4.92 18.65
CA GLU A 3 11.72 -6.39 18.57
C GLU A 3 10.46 -7.05 19.11
N ILE A 4 9.88 -6.47 20.18
CA ILE A 4 8.65 -6.99 20.75
C ILE A 4 7.48 -6.81 19.77
N ALA A 5 7.36 -5.62 19.17
CA ALA A 5 6.32 -5.37 18.19
C ALA A 5 6.43 -6.32 17.00
N LYS A 6 7.64 -6.54 16.51
CA LYS A 6 7.89 -7.46 15.38
C LYS A 6 7.54 -8.90 15.76
N SER A 7 7.95 -9.36 16.95
CA SER A 7 7.68 -10.74 17.38
C SER A 7 6.19 -10.99 17.62
N LEU A 8 5.41 -9.95 17.93
CA LEU A 8 3.97 -10.04 18.07
C LEU A 8 3.21 -9.83 16.77
N GLY A 9 3.91 -9.57 15.65
CA GLY A 9 3.26 -9.30 14.37
C GLY A 9 2.57 -7.96 14.32
N LEU A 10 2.95 -7.00 15.18
CA LEU A 10 2.33 -5.68 15.25
C LEU A 10 2.92 -4.67 14.26
N GLY A 11 4.00 -5.04 13.57
CA GLY A 11 4.65 -4.19 12.60
C GLY A 11 6.09 -3.85 12.95
N SER A 12 6.64 -2.85 12.30
CA SER A 12 8.00 -2.37 12.53
C SER A 12 7.97 -0.94 13.07
N THR A 13 9.02 -0.56 13.81
CA THR A 13 9.11 0.78 14.39
C THR A 13 10.29 1.55 13.82
N PHE A 14 10.16 2.87 13.79
CA PHE A 14 11.23 3.78 13.45
C PHE A 14 11.05 5.08 14.24
N GLU A 15 12.11 5.85 14.34
CA GLU A 15 12.06 7.15 15.00
C GLU A 15 12.20 8.27 13.96
N HIS A 16 11.49 9.36 14.18
CA HIS A 16 11.58 10.55 13.36
C HIS A 16 11.30 11.77 14.22
N GLU A 17 12.27 12.70 14.24
CA GLU A 17 12.17 13.93 15.02
C GLU A 17 11.80 13.69 16.49
N GLY A 18 12.43 12.70 17.10
CA GLY A 18 12.24 12.40 18.52
C GLY A 18 10.98 11.62 18.87
N LYS A 19 10.16 11.27 17.88
CA LYS A 19 8.95 10.48 18.09
C LYS A 19 9.09 9.10 17.47
N SER A 20 8.56 8.08 18.15
CA SER A 20 8.55 6.71 17.65
C SER A 20 7.26 6.45 16.86
N TYR A 21 7.40 5.81 15.72
CA TYR A 21 6.28 5.44 14.86
C TYR A 21 6.28 3.95 14.62
N THR A 22 5.09 3.37 14.52
CA THR A 22 4.91 1.95 14.22
C THR A 22 4.19 1.81 12.87
N CYS A 23 4.85 1.12 11.93
CA CYS A 23 4.28 0.81 10.63
C CYS A 23 3.56 -0.55 10.73
N SER A 24 2.25 -0.55 10.51
CA SER A 24 1.44 -1.76 10.55
C SER A 24 1.79 -2.71 9.40
N PRO A 25 1.70 -4.02 9.60
CA PRO A 25 1.72 -4.94 8.46
C PRO A 25 0.48 -4.75 7.57
N TRP A 26 0.52 -5.34 6.37
CA TRP A 26 -0.59 -5.26 5.41
C TRP A 26 -1.73 -6.17 5.83
N THR A 27 -2.54 -5.69 6.76
CA THR A 27 -3.75 -6.40 7.19
C THR A 27 -4.76 -6.47 6.06
N PHE A 28 -5.76 -7.33 6.16
CA PHE A 28 -6.83 -7.39 5.15
C PHE A 28 -7.52 -6.05 4.98
N LYS A 29 -7.66 -5.29 6.06
CA LYS A 29 -8.24 -3.95 5.99
C LYS A 29 -7.39 -3.01 5.13
N ILE A 30 -6.07 -2.98 5.35
CA ILE A 30 -5.15 -2.15 4.58
C ILE A 30 -5.14 -2.59 3.12
N GLN A 31 -5.10 -3.90 2.87
CA GLN A 31 -5.15 -4.43 1.52
C GLN A 31 -6.41 -3.97 0.79
N GLY A 32 -7.56 -4.07 1.44
CA GLY A 32 -8.83 -3.62 0.87
C GLY A 32 -8.87 -2.11 0.63
N GLU A 33 -8.32 -1.32 1.54
CA GLU A 33 -8.22 0.14 1.37
C GLU A 33 -7.34 0.49 0.16
N PHE A 34 -6.23 -0.22 -0.01
CA PHE A 34 -5.33 0.02 -1.14
C PHE A 34 -5.95 -0.41 -2.47
N GLU A 35 -6.65 -1.55 -2.50
CA GLU A 35 -7.39 -1.98 -3.69
C GLU A 35 -8.41 -0.93 -4.10
N ARG A 36 -9.18 -0.42 -3.16
CA ARG A 36 -10.16 0.63 -3.43
C ARG A 36 -9.50 1.90 -3.93
N TYR A 37 -8.38 2.27 -3.34
CA TYR A 37 -7.61 3.43 -3.79
C TYR A 37 -7.19 3.27 -5.26
N LEU A 38 -6.70 2.10 -5.65
CA LEU A 38 -6.27 1.86 -7.03
C LEU A 38 -7.45 1.88 -8.00
N GLU A 39 -8.59 1.31 -7.60
CA GLU A 39 -9.82 1.36 -8.40
C GLU A 39 -10.28 2.80 -8.62
N ASP A 40 -10.33 3.59 -7.55
CA ASP A 40 -10.71 5.00 -7.62
C ASP A 40 -9.72 5.80 -8.47
N PHE A 41 -8.43 5.51 -8.37
CA PHE A 41 -7.41 6.15 -9.16
C PHE A 41 -7.62 5.87 -10.66
N ALA A 42 -7.94 4.63 -11.02
CA ALA A 42 -8.21 4.25 -12.42
C ALA A 42 -9.45 4.98 -12.97
N ILE A 43 -10.52 5.06 -12.17
CA ILE A 43 -11.74 5.77 -12.55
C ILE A 43 -11.47 7.27 -12.75
N GLN A 44 -10.75 7.89 -11.81
CA GLN A 44 -10.43 9.31 -11.91
C GLN A 44 -9.55 9.61 -13.11
N LYS A 45 -8.62 8.73 -13.42
CA LYS A 45 -7.73 8.90 -14.58
C LYS A 45 -8.54 8.96 -15.88
N VAL A 46 -9.53 8.08 -16.03
CA VAL A 46 -10.41 8.11 -17.21
C VAL A 46 -11.27 9.38 -17.25
N ARG A 47 -11.80 9.81 -16.10
CA ARG A 47 -12.57 11.06 -16.02
C ARG A 47 -11.77 12.28 -16.45
N LEU A 48 -10.50 12.33 -16.08
CA LEU A 48 -9.62 13.42 -16.48
C LEU A 48 -9.33 13.42 -17.98
N MET A 49 -9.46 12.29 -18.66
CA MET A 49 -9.26 12.18 -20.11
C MET A 49 -10.49 12.61 -20.91
N LYS A 50 -11.65 12.72 -20.28
CA LYS A 50 -12.93 12.99 -20.94
C LYS A 50 -12.90 14.18 -21.91
N PRO A 51 -12.30 15.35 -21.57
CA PRO A 51 -12.28 16.49 -22.49
C PRO A 51 -11.54 16.22 -23.81
N ASN A 52 -10.67 15.23 -23.85
CA ASN A 52 -9.84 14.91 -25.01
C ASN A 52 -10.37 13.71 -25.80
N LEU A 53 -11.56 13.21 -25.45
CA LEU A 53 -12.13 12.00 -26.05
C LEU A 53 -13.49 12.30 -26.64
N THR A 54 -13.87 11.53 -27.68
CA THR A 54 -15.26 11.52 -28.15
C THR A 54 -16.12 10.84 -27.09
N GLU A 55 -17.43 11.05 -27.18
CA GLU A 55 -18.38 10.41 -26.26
C GLU A 55 -18.28 8.89 -26.31
N ASP A 56 -18.16 8.31 -27.51
CA ASP A 56 -18.04 6.86 -27.65
C ASP A 56 -16.72 6.33 -27.09
N GLU A 57 -15.61 7.05 -27.33
CA GLU A 57 -14.31 6.69 -26.76
C GLU A 57 -14.36 6.72 -25.22
N TYR A 58 -14.96 7.75 -24.66
CA TYR A 58 -15.09 7.87 -23.21
C TYR A 58 -15.92 6.73 -22.62
N LYS A 59 -17.06 6.43 -23.21
CA LYS A 59 -17.93 5.31 -22.77
C LYS A 59 -17.20 3.99 -22.83
N SER A 60 -16.41 3.77 -23.89
CA SER A 60 -15.63 2.54 -24.04
C SER A 60 -14.58 2.41 -22.95
N LEU A 61 -13.87 3.49 -22.63
CA LEU A 61 -12.86 3.48 -21.55
C LEU A 61 -13.49 3.24 -20.19
N VAL A 62 -14.62 3.88 -19.91
CA VAL A 62 -15.34 3.68 -18.65
C VAL A 62 -15.76 2.21 -18.51
N ALA A 63 -16.30 1.63 -19.57
CA ALA A 63 -16.72 0.23 -19.56
C ALA A 63 -15.53 -0.72 -19.32
N THR A 64 -14.39 -0.41 -19.92
CA THR A 64 -13.15 -1.20 -19.74
C THR A 64 -12.68 -1.16 -18.28
N VAL A 65 -12.67 0.03 -17.67
CA VAL A 65 -12.24 0.17 -16.25
C VAL A 65 -13.18 -0.62 -15.34
N HIS A 66 -14.49 -0.51 -15.54
CA HIS A 66 -15.45 -1.27 -14.72
C HIS A 66 -15.30 -2.78 -14.91
N LYS A 67 -15.04 -3.23 -16.12
CA LYS A 67 -14.76 -4.64 -16.40
C LYS A 67 -13.52 -5.12 -15.67
N ASP A 68 -12.44 -4.33 -15.71
CA ASP A 68 -11.20 -4.65 -15.03
C ASP A 68 -11.39 -4.74 -13.52
N ILE A 69 -12.13 -3.80 -12.94
CA ILE A 69 -12.47 -3.84 -11.52
C ILE A 69 -13.25 -5.11 -11.17
N ALA A 70 -14.28 -5.41 -11.95
CA ALA A 70 -15.11 -6.59 -11.73
C ALA A 70 -14.34 -7.90 -11.87
N SER A 71 -13.31 -7.93 -12.73
CA SER A 71 -12.49 -9.12 -12.93
C SER A 71 -11.45 -9.34 -11.83
N GLY A 72 -11.32 -8.40 -10.88
CA GLY A 72 -10.35 -8.50 -9.80
C GLY A 72 -8.93 -8.07 -10.18
N GLN A 73 -8.78 -7.30 -11.25
CA GLN A 73 -7.46 -6.85 -11.70
C GLN A 73 -6.71 -6.05 -10.64
N TYR A 74 -7.43 -5.34 -9.78
CA TYR A 74 -6.86 -4.51 -8.73
C TYR A 74 -6.80 -5.22 -7.37
N SER A 75 -6.93 -6.55 -7.36
CA SER A 75 -6.87 -7.34 -6.13
C SER A 75 -5.44 -7.46 -5.61
N PHE A 76 -5.29 -7.37 -4.29
CA PHE A 76 -3.99 -7.49 -3.64
C PHE A 76 -3.40 -8.88 -3.90
N GLY A 77 -2.10 -8.92 -4.16
CA GLY A 77 -1.42 -10.15 -4.56
C GLY A 77 -1.33 -10.35 -6.07
N GLY A 78 -2.07 -9.56 -6.86
CA GLY A 78 -1.99 -9.62 -8.31
C GLY A 78 -0.86 -8.76 -8.87
N GLU A 79 -0.62 -8.90 -10.17
CA GLU A 79 0.48 -8.21 -10.85
C GLU A 79 0.30 -6.69 -10.87
N THR A 80 -0.93 -6.21 -11.08
CA THR A 80 -1.22 -4.76 -11.12
C THR A 80 -0.87 -4.11 -9.78
N VAL A 81 -1.26 -4.73 -8.68
CA VAL A 81 -0.96 -4.23 -7.34
C VAL A 81 0.54 -4.29 -7.06
N ALA A 82 1.21 -5.37 -7.46
CA ALA A 82 2.65 -5.48 -7.28
C ALA A 82 3.40 -4.36 -8.00
N LYS A 83 2.99 -4.04 -9.23
CA LYS A 83 3.57 -2.92 -9.98
C LYS A 83 3.29 -1.58 -9.32
N ALA A 84 2.08 -1.39 -8.79
CA ALA A 84 1.69 -0.16 -8.11
C ALA A 84 2.55 0.06 -6.86
N ILE A 85 2.78 -0.98 -6.07
CA ILE A 85 3.64 -0.91 -4.88
C ILE A 85 5.06 -0.49 -5.24
N GLY A 86 5.55 -0.90 -6.41
CA GLY A 86 6.88 -0.51 -6.91
C GLY A 86 6.96 0.92 -7.44
N THR A 87 5.86 1.65 -7.46
CA THR A 87 5.79 3.02 -7.97
C THR A 87 5.62 3.99 -6.81
N LEU A 88 6.48 5.01 -6.72
CA LEU A 88 6.45 5.94 -5.59
C LEU A 88 5.07 6.60 -5.40
N VAL A 89 4.41 6.96 -6.51
CA VAL A 89 3.07 7.59 -6.46
C VAL A 89 2.07 6.77 -5.65
N HIS A 90 2.11 5.46 -5.80
CA HIS A 90 1.17 4.56 -5.12
C HIS A 90 1.74 4.03 -3.80
N PHE A 91 3.04 3.80 -3.74
CA PHE A 91 3.70 3.35 -2.51
C PHE A 91 3.45 4.31 -1.35
N ARG A 92 3.51 5.61 -1.60
CA ARG A 92 3.28 6.62 -0.56
C ARG A 92 1.90 6.49 0.09
N VAL A 93 0.91 6.13 -0.71
CA VAL A 93 -0.47 5.93 -0.21
C VAL A 93 -0.55 4.68 0.66
N LEU A 94 0.05 3.59 0.21
CA LEU A 94 0.10 2.36 0.99
C LEU A 94 0.83 2.59 2.32
N PHE A 95 1.96 3.27 2.29
CA PHE A 95 2.71 3.61 3.50
C PHE A 95 1.87 4.45 4.46
N PHE A 96 1.15 5.45 3.91
CA PHE A 96 0.22 6.26 4.71
C PHE A 96 -0.83 5.39 5.40
N PHE A 97 -1.43 4.45 4.69
CA PHE A 97 -2.41 3.54 5.27
C PHE A 97 -1.81 2.72 6.42
N CYS A 98 -0.55 2.27 6.25
CA CYS A 98 0.14 1.51 7.28
C CYS A 98 0.46 2.34 8.53
N LEU A 99 0.82 3.60 8.36
CA LEU A 99 1.13 4.48 9.48
C LEU A 99 -0.11 4.91 10.26
N ARG A 100 -1.18 5.25 9.55
CA ARG A 100 -2.36 5.82 10.23
C ARG A 100 -3.08 4.84 11.15
N VAL A 101 -2.82 3.54 11.02
CA VAL A 101 -3.40 2.54 11.92
C VAL A 101 -3.04 2.85 13.37
N ASN A 102 -1.75 3.15 13.62
CA ASN A 102 -1.26 3.44 14.96
C ASN A 102 -1.08 4.94 15.22
N HIS A 103 -1.13 5.76 14.17
CA HIS A 103 -0.88 7.20 14.24
C HIS A 103 -1.91 7.93 13.38
N PRO A 104 -3.18 8.01 13.86
CA PRO A 104 -4.25 8.64 13.06
C PRO A 104 -4.03 10.12 12.78
N GLU A 105 -3.12 10.77 13.50
CA GLU A 105 -2.76 12.16 13.27
C GLU A 105 -1.83 12.39 12.08
N VAL A 106 -1.24 11.31 11.52
CA VAL A 106 -0.31 11.42 10.40
C VAL A 106 -1.05 11.89 9.15
N THR A 107 -0.40 12.77 8.38
CA THR A 107 -0.93 13.32 7.12
C THR A 107 -0.14 12.80 5.93
N MET A 108 -0.71 12.92 4.73
CA MET A 108 0.02 12.62 3.50
C MET A 108 1.24 13.52 3.34
N GLN A 109 1.14 14.78 3.76
CA GLN A 109 2.28 15.71 3.71
C GLN A 109 3.44 15.18 4.55
N PHE A 110 3.15 14.69 5.76
CA PHE A 110 4.17 14.07 6.61
C PHE A 110 4.83 12.87 5.91
N VAL A 111 4.02 12.00 5.30
CA VAL A 111 4.52 10.84 4.57
C VAL A 111 5.42 11.28 3.42
N ASP A 112 5.00 12.27 2.65
CA ASP A 112 5.78 12.76 1.51
C ASP A 112 7.14 13.32 1.94
N GLU A 113 7.17 14.08 3.02
CA GLU A 113 8.42 14.61 3.58
C GLU A 113 9.33 13.50 4.08
N LEU A 114 8.76 12.51 4.75
CA LEU A 114 9.49 11.37 5.27
C LEU A 114 10.12 10.55 4.13
N LEU A 115 9.34 10.25 3.09
CA LEU A 115 9.82 9.49 1.94
C LEU A 115 10.85 10.27 1.12
N LYS A 116 10.72 11.58 1.07
CA LYS A 116 11.69 12.42 0.35
C LYS A 116 13.10 12.27 0.92
N GLY A 117 13.20 12.14 2.24
CA GLY A 117 14.50 12.07 2.91
C GLY A 117 14.97 10.64 3.25
N ARG A 118 14.04 9.70 3.38
CA ARG A 118 14.33 8.37 3.94
C ARG A 118 13.64 7.23 3.19
N LEU A 119 13.53 7.34 1.88
CA LEU A 119 12.75 6.37 1.07
C LEU A 119 13.22 4.92 1.26
N GLU A 120 14.52 4.67 1.12
CA GLU A 120 15.05 3.31 1.23
C GLU A 120 14.81 2.71 2.61
N GLU A 121 14.99 3.51 3.64
CA GLU A 121 14.76 3.07 5.01
C GLU A 121 13.30 2.73 5.24
N MET A 122 12.37 3.53 4.69
CA MET A 122 10.94 3.29 4.87
C MET A 122 10.48 2.05 4.09
N ILE A 123 11.08 1.79 2.93
CA ILE A 123 10.83 0.55 2.19
C ILE A 123 11.25 -0.66 3.05
N GLU A 124 12.40 -0.58 3.71
CA GLU A 124 12.84 -1.63 4.63
C GLU A 124 11.87 -1.80 5.79
N LYS A 125 11.35 -0.72 6.35
CA LYS A 125 10.41 -0.77 7.47
C LYS A 125 9.10 -1.45 7.07
N ILE A 126 8.59 -1.19 5.88
CA ILE A 126 7.43 -1.90 5.36
C ILE A 126 7.74 -3.39 5.19
N SER A 127 8.90 -3.72 4.65
CA SER A 127 9.31 -5.11 4.47
C SER A 127 9.42 -5.84 5.81
N GLU A 128 10.01 -5.19 6.82
CA GLU A 128 10.09 -5.75 8.17
C GLU A 128 8.70 -5.98 8.77
N ALA A 129 7.79 -5.02 8.59
CA ALA A 129 6.42 -5.12 9.12
C ALA A 129 5.68 -6.33 8.54
N ASN A 130 5.99 -6.70 7.31
CA ASN A 130 5.32 -7.79 6.61
C ASN A 130 6.11 -9.10 6.62
N SER A 131 7.30 -9.11 7.26
CA SER A 131 8.06 -10.34 7.41
C SER A 131 7.49 -11.17 8.56
N ASP A 132 7.56 -12.49 8.43
CA ASP A 132 7.13 -13.39 9.48
C ASP A 132 8.05 -13.24 10.70
N PRO A 133 7.51 -12.92 11.89
CA PRO A 133 8.32 -12.87 13.11
C PRO A 133 8.91 -14.25 13.49
N ASN A 134 8.37 -15.33 12.94
CA ASN A 134 8.90 -16.68 13.12
C ASN A 134 8.99 -17.36 11.76
N PRO A 135 10.02 -17.03 10.96
CA PRO A 135 10.13 -17.53 9.58
C PRO A 135 10.16 -19.06 9.47
N LYS A 136 10.56 -19.77 10.50
CA LYS A 136 10.57 -21.23 10.50
C LYS A 136 9.18 -21.84 10.46
N SER A 137 8.17 -21.11 10.93
CA SER A 137 6.79 -21.61 10.94
C SER A 137 6.14 -21.59 9.55
N LEU A 138 6.69 -20.81 8.61
CA LEU A 138 6.16 -20.68 7.27
C LEU A 138 6.95 -21.49 6.23
N ASP A 139 8.09 -22.05 6.61
CA ASP A 139 8.91 -22.82 5.69
C ASP A 139 8.30 -24.23 5.57
N PRO A 140 7.76 -24.60 4.38
CA PRO A 140 7.15 -25.92 4.21
C PRO A 140 8.14 -27.06 4.37
N THR A 141 9.45 -26.81 4.26
CA THR A 141 10.46 -27.84 4.46
C THR A 141 10.72 -28.12 5.93
N THR A 142 10.33 -27.22 6.83
CA THR A 142 10.51 -27.38 8.27
C THR A 142 9.24 -27.88 8.97
N VAL A 143 8.12 -27.93 8.28
CA VAL A 143 6.82 -28.34 8.84
C VAL A 143 6.60 -29.84 8.72
N VAL A 144 7.50 -30.55 8.18
CA VAL A 144 7.40 -32.01 7.96
C VAL A 144 7.56 -32.81 9.25
#